data_7940be4d0b0f486a7bcb62ab206e2974
#
_entry.id   7940be4d0b0f486a7bcb62ab206e2974
#
_cell.length_a   1.000
_cell.length_b   1.000
_cell.length_c   1.000
_cell.angle_alpha   90.00
_cell.angle_beta   90.00
_cell.angle_gamma   90.00
#
_symmetry.space_group_name_H-M   'P 1'
#
loop_
_entity.id
_entity.type
_entity.pdbx_description
1 polymer ?
#
loop_
_entity_poly.entity_id
_entity_poly.type
_entity_poly.pdbx_seq_one_letter_code
_entity_poly.pdbx_strand_id
1 'polypeptide(L)'
;MDTELLRTFLEVKSTRHFGRAAENLFITQAAVSARIKQLEAYFGAPLFLRDRHNIQLTAEGERLVPYAESILMSLLRARQDFALRDGGDLRLRLGIRHGLWGDLLQDRLDLIHEQVGELKLQVESLTHDMIIKKLRDRALDAALAFDAPAAPELSAATVGEMRLRLFAHESVSTLADAVVSRYVYMEWGGPFARFHMRHVVKEPLPSFHTNLIEAAISEIKRRKGAGYLPVCMADKLASERIFEVPDAPSFNAPLVLLTPNQTKSTPLIKALSQALADVQL
;
A
#
# COMPACT_ATOMS: atom_id res chain seq x y z
N MET A 1 -3.77 -30.92 6.51
CA MET A 1 -2.35 -30.47 6.50
C MET A 1 -2.12 -29.61 7.73
N ASP A 2 -1.10 -29.92 8.54
CA ASP A 2 -0.73 -29.13 9.70
C ASP A 2 0.04 -27.87 9.28
N THR A 3 -0.29 -26.71 9.85
CA THR A 3 0.37 -25.44 9.57
C THR A 3 1.83 -25.39 10.05
N GLU A 4 2.19 -26.26 11.01
CA GLU A 4 3.58 -26.41 11.45
C GLU A 4 4.50 -26.93 10.35
N LEU A 5 3.97 -27.67 9.37
CA LEU A 5 4.73 -28.10 8.20
C LEU A 5 5.13 -26.90 7.33
N LEU A 6 4.20 -25.94 7.12
CA LEU A 6 4.48 -24.73 6.35
C LEU A 6 5.43 -23.79 7.08
N ARG A 7 5.32 -23.66 8.43
CA ARG A 7 6.29 -22.90 9.23
C ARG A 7 7.68 -23.49 9.11
N THR A 8 7.78 -24.82 9.23
CA THR A 8 9.06 -25.52 9.09
C THR A 8 9.66 -25.33 7.72
N PHE A 9 8.84 -25.38 6.67
CA PHE A 9 9.28 -25.13 5.29
C PHE A 9 9.85 -23.72 5.11
N LEU A 10 9.16 -22.69 5.56
CA LEU A 10 9.63 -21.31 5.46
C LEU A 10 10.89 -21.05 6.32
N GLU A 11 10.99 -21.69 7.47
CA GLU A 11 12.17 -21.58 8.33
C GLU A 11 13.41 -22.23 7.68
N VAL A 12 13.26 -23.41 7.06
CA VAL A 12 14.34 -24.05 6.30
C VAL A 12 14.73 -23.19 5.08
N LYS A 13 13.74 -22.61 4.36
CA LYS A 13 13.99 -21.66 3.26
C LYS A 13 14.84 -20.46 3.72
N SER A 14 14.51 -19.89 4.87
CA SER A 14 15.17 -18.71 5.43
C SER A 14 16.60 -19.02 5.89
N THR A 15 16.76 -20.07 6.68
CA THR A 15 18.04 -20.44 7.29
C THR A 15 18.98 -21.17 6.34
N ARG A 16 18.43 -21.79 5.28
CA ARG A 16 19.13 -22.70 4.36
C ARG A 16 19.89 -23.82 5.07
N HIS A 17 19.43 -24.18 6.28
CA HIS A 17 20.11 -25.16 7.13
C HIS A 17 19.13 -25.84 8.08
N PHE A 18 18.98 -27.17 7.99
CA PHE A 18 18.03 -27.92 8.81
C PHE A 18 18.31 -27.82 10.32
N GLY A 19 19.60 -27.78 10.72
CA GLY A 19 19.97 -27.63 12.13
C GLY A 19 19.60 -26.27 12.69
N ARG A 20 19.90 -25.17 11.97
CA ARG A 20 19.49 -23.80 12.39
C ARG A 20 17.98 -23.65 12.41
N ALA A 21 17.28 -24.22 11.43
CA ALA A 21 15.82 -24.21 11.45
C ALA A 21 15.27 -24.96 12.67
N ALA A 22 15.91 -26.05 13.08
CA ALA A 22 15.54 -26.80 14.26
C ALA A 22 15.72 -26.00 15.56
N GLU A 23 16.84 -25.30 15.67
CA GLU A 23 17.15 -24.39 16.79
C GLU A 23 16.09 -23.27 16.88
N ASN A 24 15.80 -22.58 15.78
CA ASN A 24 14.83 -21.50 15.73
C ASN A 24 13.39 -21.96 16.04
N LEU A 25 13.04 -23.18 15.66
CA LEU A 25 11.73 -23.78 15.92
C LEU A 25 11.63 -24.54 17.25
N PHE A 26 12.73 -24.60 18.03
CA PHE A 26 12.80 -25.34 19.29
C PHE A 26 12.43 -26.82 19.18
N ILE A 27 12.85 -27.47 18.07
CA ILE A 27 12.64 -28.91 17.80
C ILE A 27 13.95 -29.57 17.35
N THR A 28 13.96 -30.88 17.21
CA THR A 28 15.12 -31.59 16.73
C THR A 28 15.27 -31.49 15.20
N GLN A 29 16.50 -31.59 14.69
CA GLN A 29 16.76 -31.64 13.24
C GLN A 29 16.04 -32.82 12.57
N ALA A 30 15.90 -33.95 13.28
CA ALA A 30 15.15 -35.10 12.79
C ALA A 30 13.65 -34.76 12.61
N ALA A 31 13.07 -33.97 13.53
CA ALA A 31 11.70 -33.51 13.44
C ALA A 31 11.51 -32.52 12.25
N VAL A 32 12.45 -31.60 12.04
CA VAL A 32 12.42 -30.71 10.85
C VAL A 32 12.45 -31.56 9.57
N SER A 33 13.37 -32.54 9.49
CA SER A 33 13.47 -33.42 8.31
C SER A 33 12.19 -34.23 8.08
N ALA A 34 11.56 -34.74 9.15
CA ALA A 34 10.31 -35.47 9.07
C ALA A 34 9.16 -34.58 8.58
N ARG A 35 9.03 -33.36 9.11
CA ARG A 35 8.02 -32.36 8.68
C ARG A 35 8.19 -31.98 7.20
N ILE A 36 9.41 -31.75 6.73
CA ILE A 36 9.65 -31.47 5.31
C ILE A 36 9.28 -32.66 4.44
N LYS A 37 9.69 -33.89 4.80
CA LYS A 37 9.28 -35.10 4.06
C LYS A 37 7.75 -35.28 4.01
N GLN A 38 7.07 -34.98 5.11
CA GLN A 38 5.60 -35.04 5.17
C GLN A 38 4.96 -33.99 4.24
N LEU A 39 5.52 -32.80 4.17
CA LEU A 39 5.05 -31.73 3.26
C LEU A 39 5.32 -32.11 1.80
N GLU A 40 6.50 -32.62 1.49
CA GLU A 40 6.87 -33.12 0.16
C GLU A 40 5.95 -34.28 -0.28
N ALA A 41 5.64 -35.19 0.62
CA ALA A 41 4.68 -36.27 0.36
C ALA A 41 3.26 -35.75 0.11
N TYR A 42 2.84 -34.71 0.84
CA TYR A 42 1.51 -34.09 0.66
C TYR A 42 1.37 -33.44 -0.74
N PHE A 43 2.41 -32.78 -1.23
CA PHE A 43 2.41 -32.12 -2.55
C PHE A 43 2.89 -33.04 -3.68
N GLY A 44 3.41 -34.22 -3.36
CA GLY A 44 3.90 -35.20 -4.36
C GLY A 44 5.17 -34.77 -5.06
N ALA A 45 5.93 -33.82 -4.50
CA ALA A 45 7.14 -33.29 -5.13
C ALA A 45 8.19 -32.88 -4.08
N PRO A 46 9.50 -33.02 -4.38
CA PRO A 46 10.56 -32.47 -3.53
C PRO A 46 10.51 -30.94 -3.53
N LEU A 47 10.64 -30.33 -2.36
CA LEU A 47 10.62 -28.87 -2.18
C LEU A 47 12.03 -28.29 -2.02
N PHE A 48 13.02 -29.14 -1.65
CA PHE A 48 14.40 -28.75 -1.48
C PHE A 48 15.36 -29.64 -2.27
N LEU A 49 16.34 -29.01 -2.90
CA LEU A 49 17.53 -29.67 -3.41
C LEU A 49 18.52 -29.82 -2.23
N ARG A 50 18.95 -31.05 -1.97
CA ARG A 50 19.86 -31.37 -0.87
C ARG A 50 21.27 -31.57 -1.43
N ASP A 51 22.06 -30.50 -1.48
CA ASP A 51 23.49 -30.63 -1.68
C ASP A 51 24.21 -30.62 -0.31
N ARG A 52 25.39 -31.26 -0.24
CA ARG A 52 26.13 -31.47 1.03
C ARG A 52 26.44 -30.18 1.80
N HIS A 53 26.44 -29.03 1.14
CA HIS A 53 26.79 -27.74 1.72
C HIS A 53 25.79 -26.60 1.41
N ASN A 54 24.71 -26.86 0.65
CA ASN A 54 23.76 -25.82 0.29
C ASN A 54 22.34 -26.39 0.12
N ILE A 55 21.39 -25.83 0.84
CA ILE A 55 19.98 -26.15 0.69
C ILE A 55 19.34 -25.07 -0.16
N GLN A 56 18.80 -25.48 -1.30
CA GLN A 56 18.09 -24.61 -2.23
C GLN A 56 16.68 -25.10 -2.45
N LEU A 57 15.76 -24.20 -2.79
CA LEU A 57 14.42 -24.57 -3.20
C LEU A 57 14.44 -25.22 -4.58
N THR A 58 13.55 -26.18 -4.80
CA THR A 58 13.17 -26.64 -6.14
C THR A 58 12.23 -25.62 -6.80
N ALA A 59 11.91 -25.77 -8.08
CA ALA A 59 10.88 -24.96 -8.74
C ALA A 59 9.51 -25.09 -8.04
N GLU A 60 9.19 -26.28 -7.55
CA GLU A 60 7.98 -26.57 -6.75
C GLU A 60 8.05 -25.87 -5.39
N GLY A 61 9.23 -25.89 -4.74
CA GLY A 61 9.47 -25.16 -3.50
C GLY A 61 9.27 -23.65 -3.68
N GLU A 62 9.84 -23.06 -4.72
CA GLU A 62 9.63 -21.63 -5.03
C GLU A 62 8.16 -21.28 -5.25
N ARG A 63 7.41 -22.14 -5.95
CA ARG A 63 5.96 -21.96 -6.15
C ARG A 63 5.19 -22.05 -4.85
N LEU A 64 5.60 -22.89 -3.89
CA LEU A 64 4.91 -23.06 -2.63
C LEU A 64 5.10 -21.88 -1.69
N VAL A 65 6.23 -21.16 -1.76
CA VAL A 65 6.54 -20.04 -0.84
C VAL A 65 5.40 -19.06 -0.69
N PRO A 66 4.86 -18.42 -1.73
CA PRO A 66 3.80 -17.41 -1.59
C PRO A 66 2.52 -17.98 -0.98
N TYR A 67 2.19 -19.24 -1.26
CA TYR A 67 1.03 -19.91 -0.67
C TYR A 67 1.24 -20.19 0.82
N ALA A 68 2.42 -20.67 1.20
CA ALA A 68 2.76 -20.95 2.60
C ALA A 68 2.71 -19.67 3.45
N GLU A 69 3.29 -18.58 2.95
CA GLU A 69 3.26 -17.26 3.59
C GLU A 69 1.81 -16.75 3.72
N SER A 70 0.99 -16.85 2.68
CA SER A 70 -0.41 -16.41 2.68
C SER A 70 -1.27 -17.20 3.69
N ILE A 71 -1.12 -18.53 3.74
CA ILE A 71 -1.85 -19.39 4.67
C ILE A 71 -1.50 -19.05 6.12
N LEU A 72 -0.22 -18.93 6.45
CA LEU A 72 0.22 -18.61 7.82
C LEU A 72 -0.21 -17.21 8.24
N MET A 73 -0.15 -16.24 7.32
CA MET A 73 -0.67 -14.89 7.58
C MET A 73 -2.18 -14.89 7.81
N SER A 74 -2.93 -15.65 7.03
CA SER A 74 -4.39 -15.78 7.21
C SER A 74 -4.74 -16.40 8.56
N LEU A 75 -3.99 -17.41 8.98
CA LEU A 75 -4.17 -18.03 10.30
C LEU A 75 -3.83 -17.05 11.44
N LEU A 76 -2.74 -16.29 11.30
CA LEU A 76 -2.36 -15.27 12.29
C LEU A 76 -3.47 -14.22 12.43
N ARG A 77 -4.03 -13.77 11.31
CA ARG A 77 -5.15 -12.82 11.29
C ARG A 77 -6.38 -13.38 11.96
N ALA A 78 -6.77 -14.62 11.61
CA ALA A 78 -7.90 -15.28 12.26
C ALA A 78 -7.73 -15.29 13.78
N ARG A 79 -6.54 -15.67 14.28
CA ARG A 79 -6.25 -15.64 15.73
C ARG A 79 -6.38 -14.23 16.31
N GLN A 80 -5.89 -13.20 15.63
CA GLN A 80 -6.03 -11.81 16.07
C GLN A 80 -7.49 -11.36 16.10
N ASP A 81 -8.27 -11.71 15.07
CA ASP A 81 -9.69 -11.39 14.99
C ASP A 81 -10.51 -12.09 16.11
N PHE A 82 -10.15 -13.32 16.46
CA PHE A 82 -10.76 -14.04 17.59
C PHE A 82 -10.35 -13.45 18.95
N ALA A 83 -9.09 -13.06 19.12
CA ALA A 83 -8.61 -12.45 20.36
C ALA A 83 -9.27 -11.10 20.67
N LEU A 84 -9.74 -10.38 19.65
CA LEU A 84 -10.44 -9.09 19.80
C LEU A 84 -11.91 -9.24 20.24
N ARG A 85 -12.50 -10.44 20.14
CA ARG A 85 -13.89 -10.69 20.57
C ARG A 85 -14.12 -10.54 22.08
N ASP A 86 -13.07 -10.69 22.87
CA ASP A 86 -13.17 -10.60 24.34
C ASP A 86 -12.95 -9.19 24.92
N GLY A 87 -12.58 -8.18 24.11
CA GLY A 87 -12.20 -6.86 24.59
C GLY A 87 -12.86 -5.65 23.92
N GLY A 88 -13.73 -5.82 22.94
CA GLY A 88 -14.44 -4.69 22.31
C GLY A 88 -13.60 -3.78 21.39
N ASP A 89 -12.32 -4.05 21.21
CA ASP A 89 -11.42 -3.25 20.37
C ASP A 89 -11.71 -3.44 18.88
N LEU A 90 -12.29 -2.45 18.26
CA LEU A 90 -12.41 -2.39 16.81
C LEU A 90 -11.02 -2.19 16.17
N ARG A 91 -10.76 -2.87 15.06
CA ARG A 91 -9.52 -2.71 14.29
C ARG A 91 -9.83 -2.43 12.83
N LEU A 92 -9.12 -1.45 12.27
CA LEU A 92 -9.17 -1.09 10.85
C LEU A 92 -7.77 -1.12 10.25
N ARG A 93 -7.58 -1.95 9.24
CA ARG A 93 -6.36 -2.00 8.41
C ARG A 93 -6.64 -1.28 7.11
N LEU A 94 -6.16 -0.06 6.99
CA LEU A 94 -6.40 0.83 5.86
C LEU A 94 -5.17 0.93 4.97
N GLY A 95 -5.30 0.54 3.70
CA GLY A 95 -4.31 0.85 2.68
C GLY A 95 -4.59 2.21 2.07
N ILE A 96 -3.56 2.99 1.81
CA ILE A 96 -3.70 4.25 1.09
C ILE A 96 -2.70 4.32 -0.07
N ARG A 97 -3.09 4.95 -1.16
CA ARG A 97 -2.12 5.28 -2.23
C ARG A 97 -1.10 6.28 -1.71
N HIS A 98 0.13 6.18 -2.22
CA HIS A 98 1.16 7.18 -1.94
C HIS A 98 0.63 8.58 -2.19
N GLY A 99 0.94 9.50 -1.29
CA GLY A 99 0.54 10.90 -1.39
C GLY A 99 -0.86 11.23 -0.86
N LEU A 100 -1.66 10.24 -0.42
CA LEU A 100 -2.99 10.50 0.16
C LEU A 100 -2.98 10.83 1.65
N TRP A 101 -1.87 10.54 2.36
CA TRP A 101 -1.79 10.86 3.77
C TRP A 101 -1.55 12.36 3.97
N GLY A 102 -2.30 12.96 4.89
CA GLY A 102 -2.17 14.37 5.27
C GLY A 102 -3.21 14.74 6.33
N ASP A 103 -3.15 15.96 6.80
CA ASP A 103 -3.97 16.47 7.91
C ASP A 103 -5.46 16.26 7.63
N LEU A 104 -5.92 16.55 6.40
CA LEU A 104 -7.33 16.39 6.02
C LEU A 104 -7.83 14.94 6.12
N LEU A 105 -7.00 13.95 5.74
CA LEU A 105 -7.38 12.55 5.88
C LEU A 105 -7.35 12.13 7.35
N GLN A 106 -6.40 12.65 8.13
CA GLN A 106 -6.31 12.38 9.56
C GLN A 106 -7.53 12.92 10.30
N ASP A 107 -7.94 14.16 10.04
CA ASP A 107 -9.16 14.76 10.63
C ASP A 107 -10.40 13.91 10.32
N ARG A 108 -10.50 13.37 9.11
CA ARG A 108 -11.61 12.48 8.72
C ARG A 108 -11.57 11.13 9.42
N LEU A 109 -10.39 10.60 9.69
CA LEU A 109 -10.26 9.35 10.44
C LEU A 109 -10.57 9.56 11.94
N ASP A 110 -10.29 10.74 12.50
CA ASP A 110 -10.65 11.08 13.86
C ASP A 110 -12.17 11.07 14.07
N LEU A 111 -12.97 11.47 13.07
CA LEU A 111 -14.43 11.35 13.10
C LEU A 111 -14.92 9.90 13.25
N ILE A 112 -14.14 8.92 12.79
CA ILE A 112 -14.49 7.52 12.96
C ILE A 112 -14.35 7.11 14.43
N HIS A 113 -13.31 7.57 15.12
CA HIS A 113 -13.14 7.32 16.54
C HIS A 113 -14.33 7.84 17.37
N GLU A 114 -14.88 9.00 17.00
CA GLU A 114 -16.07 9.56 17.64
C GLU A 114 -17.32 8.69 17.43
N GLN A 115 -17.45 8.04 16.26
CA GLN A 115 -18.63 7.26 15.91
C GLN A 115 -18.59 5.83 16.46
N VAL A 116 -17.43 5.19 16.47
CA VAL A 116 -17.28 3.76 16.77
C VAL A 116 -16.56 3.48 18.10
N GLY A 117 -16.06 4.51 18.79
CA GLY A 117 -15.31 4.37 20.04
C GLY A 117 -13.82 4.02 19.79
N GLU A 118 -13.20 3.27 20.71
CA GLU A 118 -11.80 2.92 20.58
C GLU A 118 -11.55 2.06 19.33
N LEU A 119 -10.77 2.61 18.40
CA LEU A 119 -10.41 1.99 17.14
C LEU A 119 -8.89 1.83 17.06
N LYS A 120 -8.40 0.60 16.89
CA LYS A 120 -7.00 0.34 16.54
C LYS A 120 -6.83 0.51 15.03
N LEU A 121 -6.27 1.64 14.62
CA LEU A 121 -6.04 1.97 13.22
C LEU A 121 -4.62 1.58 12.81
N GLN A 122 -4.51 0.80 11.73
CA GLN A 122 -3.25 0.53 11.05
C GLN A 122 -3.34 1.08 9.63
N VAL A 123 -2.44 1.99 9.27
CA VAL A 123 -2.40 2.60 7.93
C VAL A 123 -1.11 2.20 7.22
N GLU A 124 -1.24 1.80 5.97
CA GLU A 124 -0.10 1.46 5.11
C GLU A 124 -0.18 2.24 3.79
N SER A 125 0.90 2.96 3.45
CA SER A 125 1.02 3.61 2.14
C SER A 125 1.58 2.62 1.11
N LEU A 126 0.84 2.39 0.01
CA LEU A 126 1.04 1.26 -0.88
C LEU A 126 0.89 1.64 -2.35
N THR A 127 1.51 0.83 -3.23
CA THR A 127 1.24 0.87 -4.68
C THR A 127 -0.14 0.30 -5.01
N HIS A 128 -0.66 0.59 -6.21
CA HIS A 128 -1.97 0.07 -6.65
C HIS A 128 -2.03 -1.47 -6.58
N ASP A 129 -1.03 -2.15 -7.14
CA ASP A 129 -1.00 -3.62 -7.17
C ASP A 129 -0.91 -4.25 -5.78
N MET A 130 -0.15 -3.61 -4.88
CA MET A 130 -0.05 -4.07 -3.49
C MET A 130 -1.37 -3.89 -2.73
N ILE A 131 -2.11 -2.81 -2.98
CA ILE A 131 -3.46 -2.60 -2.43
C ILE A 131 -4.38 -3.74 -2.87
N ILE A 132 -4.46 -4.01 -4.18
CA ILE A 132 -5.32 -5.07 -4.72
C ILE A 132 -4.95 -6.42 -4.13
N LYS A 133 -3.66 -6.76 -4.13
CA LYS A 133 -3.16 -8.01 -3.55
C LYS A 133 -3.55 -8.14 -2.08
N LYS A 134 -3.28 -7.12 -1.27
CA LYS A 134 -3.56 -7.14 0.17
C LYS A 134 -5.06 -7.15 0.50
N LEU A 135 -5.92 -6.53 -0.30
CA LEU A 135 -7.37 -6.65 -0.16
C LEU A 135 -7.86 -8.07 -0.50
N ARG A 136 -7.35 -8.68 -1.56
CA ARG A 136 -7.63 -10.09 -1.92
C ARG A 136 -7.20 -11.06 -0.82
N ASP A 137 -5.99 -10.87 -0.31
CA ASP A 137 -5.42 -11.67 0.77
C ASP A 137 -6.04 -11.35 2.14
N ARG A 138 -7.02 -10.43 2.21
CA ARG A 138 -7.63 -9.91 3.44
C ARG A 138 -6.61 -9.37 4.45
N ALA A 139 -5.50 -8.87 3.95
CA ALA A 139 -4.49 -8.17 4.74
C ALA A 139 -4.88 -6.73 5.04
N LEU A 140 -5.80 -6.18 4.25
CA LEU A 140 -6.46 -4.89 4.47
C LEU A 140 -7.97 -5.10 4.55
N ASP A 141 -8.63 -4.25 5.33
CA ASP A 141 -10.08 -4.19 5.44
C ASP A 141 -10.68 -3.23 4.42
N ALA A 142 -9.95 -2.16 4.12
CA ALA A 142 -10.29 -1.16 3.11
C ALA A 142 -9.02 -0.52 2.53
N ALA A 143 -9.18 0.18 1.40
CA ALA A 143 -8.11 1.03 0.88
C ALA A 143 -8.66 2.26 0.14
N LEU A 144 -7.88 3.36 0.15
CA LEU A 144 -8.12 4.56 -0.64
C LEU A 144 -7.22 4.57 -1.87
N ALA A 145 -7.82 4.77 -3.04
CA ALA A 145 -7.15 4.76 -4.33
C ALA A 145 -7.71 5.87 -5.24
N PHE A 146 -7.06 6.10 -6.39
CA PHE A 146 -7.48 7.07 -7.40
C PHE A 146 -8.29 6.46 -8.55
N ASP A 147 -8.45 5.15 -8.56
CA ASP A 147 -9.14 4.40 -9.59
C ASP A 147 -9.72 3.09 -9.04
N ALA A 148 -10.78 2.64 -9.64
CA ALA A 148 -11.38 1.34 -9.35
C ALA A 148 -10.66 0.26 -10.18
N PRO A 149 -10.12 -0.80 -9.55
CA PRO A 149 -9.51 -1.89 -10.29
C PRO A 149 -10.55 -2.74 -11.01
N ALA A 150 -10.15 -3.38 -12.11
CA ALA A 150 -10.95 -4.43 -12.75
C ALA A 150 -10.86 -5.74 -11.93
N ALA A 151 -11.45 -5.74 -10.74
CA ALA A 151 -11.41 -6.84 -9.77
C ALA A 151 -12.83 -7.10 -9.23
N PRO A 152 -13.55 -8.09 -9.77
CA PRO A 152 -14.96 -8.32 -9.44
C PRO A 152 -15.21 -8.70 -7.97
N GLU A 153 -14.17 -9.16 -7.27
CA GLU A 153 -14.21 -9.50 -5.85
C GLU A 153 -14.12 -8.27 -4.92
N LEU A 154 -13.80 -7.09 -5.47
CA LEU A 154 -13.70 -5.84 -4.74
C LEU A 154 -14.87 -4.91 -5.08
N SER A 155 -15.40 -4.24 -4.07
CA SER A 155 -16.31 -3.10 -4.23
C SER A 155 -15.50 -1.82 -4.29
N ALA A 156 -15.92 -0.90 -5.15
CA ALA A 156 -15.38 0.44 -5.26
C ALA A 156 -16.49 1.47 -5.07
N ALA A 157 -16.32 2.39 -4.15
CA ALA A 157 -17.24 3.50 -3.92
C ALA A 157 -16.48 4.82 -4.00
N THR A 158 -16.95 5.76 -4.82
CA THR A 158 -16.38 7.11 -4.84
C THR A 158 -16.75 7.83 -3.53
N VAL A 159 -15.74 8.31 -2.81
CA VAL A 159 -15.89 8.99 -1.53
C VAL A 159 -15.44 10.45 -1.59
N GLY A 160 -14.86 10.89 -2.69
CA GLY A 160 -14.42 12.26 -2.86
C GLY A 160 -13.67 12.48 -4.16
N GLU A 161 -12.91 13.55 -4.21
CA GLU A 161 -12.09 13.95 -5.34
C GLU A 161 -10.72 14.44 -4.87
N MET A 162 -9.66 14.04 -5.57
CA MET A 162 -8.33 14.63 -5.45
C MET A 162 -8.13 15.64 -6.57
N ARG A 163 -7.74 16.84 -6.19
CA ARG A 163 -7.46 17.95 -7.11
C ARG A 163 -5.98 18.28 -7.09
N LEU A 164 -5.31 18.04 -8.20
CA LEU A 164 -3.91 18.37 -8.39
C LEU A 164 -3.78 19.63 -9.23
N ARG A 165 -2.92 20.54 -8.77
CA ARG A 165 -2.50 21.74 -9.49
C ARG A 165 -1.00 21.77 -9.58
N LEU A 166 -0.48 22.49 -10.58
CA LEU A 166 0.94 22.76 -10.67
C LEU A 166 1.30 23.82 -9.64
N PHE A 167 2.14 23.47 -8.69
CA PHE A 167 2.73 24.38 -7.72
C PHE A 167 4.20 24.58 -8.04
N ALA A 168 4.67 25.83 -7.93
CA ALA A 168 6.03 26.20 -8.22
C ALA A 168 6.59 27.16 -7.17
N HIS A 169 7.92 27.15 -7.00
CA HIS A 169 8.60 28.17 -6.22
C HIS A 169 8.30 29.57 -6.82
N GLU A 170 8.18 30.59 -5.99
CA GLU A 170 7.81 31.97 -6.38
C GLU A 170 8.60 32.57 -7.57
N SER A 171 9.78 32.04 -7.86
CA SER A 171 10.58 32.46 -9.02
C SER A 171 10.13 31.88 -10.37
N VAL A 172 9.09 31.01 -10.36
CA VAL A 172 8.56 30.31 -11.54
C VAL A 172 7.12 30.69 -11.71
N SER A 173 6.75 31.36 -12.78
CA SER A 173 5.41 31.94 -12.98
C SER A 173 4.62 31.32 -14.13
N THR A 174 5.25 30.54 -14.99
CA THR A 174 4.58 29.89 -16.13
C THR A 174 4.83 28.40 -16.20
N LEU A 175 3.92 27.66 -16.85
CA LEU A 175 4.10 26.25 -17.13
C LEU A 175 5.39 25.98 -17.92
N ALA A 176 5.71 26.82 -18.89
CA ALA A 176 6.91 26.67 -19.72
C ALA A 176 8.20 26.74 -18.87
N ASP A 177 8.27 27.71 -17.96
CA ASP A 177 9.41 27.86 -17.05
C ASP A 177 9.50 26.68 -16.08
N ALA A 178 8.35 26.22 -15.58
CA ALA A 178 8.26 25.10 -14.65
C ALA A 178 8.81 23.81 -15.26
N VAL A 179 8.47 23.52 -16.51
CA VAL A 179 8.86 22.29 -17.21
C VAL A 179 10.34 22.31 -17.61
N VAL A 180 10.86 23.46 -18.02
CA VAL A 180 12.24 23.57 -18.51
C VAL A 180 13.27 23.60 -17.38
N SER A 181 12.92 24.17 -16.23
CA SER A 181 13.95 24.50 -15.25
C SER A 181 14.25 23.37 -14.25
N ARG A 182 13.28 22.78 -13.58
CA ARG A 182 13.51 21.78 -12.51
C ARG A 182 12.19 21.13 -12.11
N TYR A 183 11.58 20.44 -13.05
CA TYR A 183 10.32 19.77 -12.82
C TYR A 183 10.47 18.53 -11.95
N VAL A 184 9.63 18.45 -10.92
CA VAL A 184 9.51 17.31 -10.01
C VAL A 184 8.28 16.52 -10.43
N TYR A 185 8.49 15.28 -10.88
CA TYR A 185 7.39 14.38 -11.17
C TYR A 185 7.02 13.61 -9.92
N MET A 186 5.81 13.87 -9.42
CA MET A 186 5.21 13.07 -8.35
C MET A 186 4.34 11.96 -8.96
N GLU A 187 4.53 10.73 -8.49
CA GLU A 187 3.81 9.56 -8.99
C GLU A 187 2.39 9.48 -8.41
N TRP A 188 1.43 10.05 -9.13
CA TRP A 188 0.00 10.02 -8.77
C TRP A 188 -0.78 8.85 -9.41
N GLY A 189 -0.10 7.93 -10.09
CA GLY A 189 -0.69 6.75 -10.72
C GLY A 189 -0.98 6.89 -12.22
N GLY A 190 -1.51 5.83 -12.82
CA GLY A 190 -1.68 5.70 -14.26
C GLY A 190 -2.56 6.78 -14.90
N PRO A 191 -3.70 7.18 -14.34
CA PRO A 191 -4.52 8.28 -14.88
C PRO A 191 -3.75 9.58 -14.96
N PHE A 192 -3.00 9.96 -13.91
CA PHE A 192 -2.17 11.15 -13.90
C PHE A 192 -1.02 11.04 -14.89
N ALA A 193 -0.35 9.90 -15.00
CA ALA A 193 0.74 9.72 -15.96
C ALA A 193 0.27 9.97 -17.42
N ARG A 194 -0.93 9.50 -17.79
CA ARG A 194 -1.53 9.77 -19.11
C ARG A 194 -1.88 11.24 -19.31
N PHE A 195 -2.46 11.89 -18.29
CA PHE A 195 -2.72 13.33 -18.31
C PHE A 195 -1.44 14.12 -18.49
N HIS A 196 -0.42 13.81 -17.69
CA HIS A 196 0.87 14.48 -17.69
C HIS A 196 1.57 14.41 -19.05
N MET A 197 1.64 13.22 -19.68
CA MET A 197 2.20 13.07 -21.02
C MET A 197 1.43 13.86 -22.08
N ARG A 198 0.13 14.03 -21.94
CA ARG A 198 -0.72 14.71 -22.91
C ARG A 198 -0.65 16.22 -22.78
N HIS A 199 -0.58 16.76 -21.57
CA HIS A 199 -0.83 18.17 -21.29
C HIS A 199 0.37 18.93 -20.72
N VAL A 200 1.35 18.25 -20.13
CA VAL A 200 2.42 18.91 -19.39
C VAL A 200 3.77 18.77 -20.09
N VAL A 201 4.17 17.58 -20.46
CA VAL A 201 5.51 17.33 -20.99
C VAL A 201 5.46 16.49 -22.25
N LYS A 202 5.96 17.06 -23.35
CA LYS A 202 6.33 16.29 -24.54
C LYS A 202 7.78 15.80 -24.48
N GLU A 203 8.67 16.50 -23.78
CA GLU A 203 10.08 16.23 -23.40
C GLU A 203 10.55 17.45 -22.57
N PRO A 204 11.46 17.36 -21.61
CA PRO A 204 12.38 16.30 -21.22
C PRO A 204 11.93 15.50 -19.99
N LEU A 205 12.70 14.46 -19.62
CA LEU A 205 12.52 13.71 -18.39
C LEU A 205 12.55 14.63 -17.17
N PRO A 206 11.70 14.38 -16.15
CA PRO A 206 11.69 15.18 -14.92
C PRO A 206 13.06 15.12 -14.25
N SER A 207 13.50 16.25 -13.69
CA SER A 207 14.77 16.33 -12.98
C SER A 207 14.78 15.53 -11.68
N PHE A 208 13.61 15.24 -11.14
CA PHE A 208 13.41 14.44 -9.95
C PHE A 208 12.07 13.69 -10.04
N HIS A 209 12.09 12.40 -9.69
CA HIS A 209 10.92 11.53 -9.68
C HIS A 209 10.76 10.93 -8.29
N THR A 210 9.56 11.03 -7.69
CA THR A 210 9.27 10.53 -6.35
C THR A 210 7.80 10.15 -6.20
N ASN A 211 7.51 9.32 -5.22
CA ASN A 211 6.16 9.04 -4.72
C ASN A 211 5.95 9.59 -3.28
N LEU A 212 6.92 10.36 -2.77
CA LEU A 212 6.90 10.96 -1.44
C LEU A 212 6.64 12.47 -1.57
N ILE A 213 5.53 12.93 -1.02
CA ILE A 213 5.13 14.36 -1.06
C ILE A 213 6.19 15.26 -0.43
N GLU A 214 6.72 14.86 0.73
CA GLU A 214 7.71 15.64 1.47
C GLU A 214 9.01 15.80 0.67
N ALA A 215 9.41 14.75 -0.05
CA ALA A 215 10.56 14.80 -0.93
C ALA A 215 10.32 15.73 -2.13
N ALA A 216 9.10 15.70 -2.71
CA ALA A 216 8.71 16.59 -3.78
C ALA A 216 8.75 18.05 -3.34
N ILE A 217 8.11 18.40 -2.21
CA ILE A 217 8.09 19.75 -1.65
C ILE A 217 9.51 20.24 -1.34
N SER A 218 10.32 19.40 -0.67
CA SER A 218 11.72 19.73 -0.36
C SER A 218 12.53 20.03 -1.61
N GLU A 219 12.37 19.24 -2.67
CA GLU A 219 13.10 19.45 -3.92
C GLU A 219 12.63 20.70 -4.66
N ILE A 220 11.29 20.94 -4.72
CA ILE A 220 10.72 22.17 -5.29
C ILE A 220 11.30 23.40 -4.58
N LYS A 221 11.28 23.41 -3.25
CA LYS A 221 11.81 24.50 -2.44
C LYS A 221 13.30 24.72 -2.67
N ARG A 222 14.09 23.65 -2.53
CA ARG A 222 15.57 23.73 -2.57
C ARG A 222 16.10 24.09 -3.95
N ARG A 223 15.45 23.58 -4.99
CA ARG A 223 15.88 23.77 -6.38
C ARG A 223 15.12 24.85 -7.12
N LYS A 224 14.15 25.50 -6.48
CA LYS A 224 13.26 26.51 -7.09
C LYS A 224 12.54 25.92 -8.31
N GLY A 225 12.00 24.72 -8.13
CA GLY A 225 11.33 23.94 -9.18
C GLY A 225 9.82 24.05 -9.13
N ALA A 226 9.16 23.09 -9.79
CA ALA A 226 7.69 22.95 -9.81
C ALA A 226 7.28 21.49 -9.84
N GLY A 227 6.05 21.19 -9.42
CA GLY A 227 5.45 19.86 -9.48
C GLY A 227 3.95 19.90 -9.19
N TYR A 228 3.24 18.83 -9.59
CA TYR A 228 1.82 18.70 -9.29
C TYR A 228 1.61 18.21 -7.86
N LEU A 229 0.89 19.01 -7.06
CA LEU A 229 0.59 18.74 -5.65
C LEU A 229 -0.92 18.95 -5.38
N PRO A 230 -1.46 18.35 -4.28
CA PRO A 230 -2.85 18.52 -3.90
C PRO A 230 -3.19 19.98 -3.53
N VAL A 231 -4.37 20.45 -3.96
CA VAL A 231 -4.86 21.80 -3.66
C VAL A 231 -5.06 22.02 -2.17
N CYS A 232 -5.45 20.99 -1.42
CA CYS A 232 -5.63 21.08 0.03
C CYS A 232 -4.34 21.47 0.79
N MET A 233 -3.18 21.41 0.14
CA MET A 233 -1.89 21.83 0.72
C MET A 233 -1.53 23.28 0.41
N ALA A 234 -2.37 24.06 -0.30
CA ALA A 234 -2.03 25.37 -0.81
C ALA A 234 -1.50 26.34 0.28
N ASP A 235 -2.17 26.40 1.45
CA ASP A 235 -1.75 27.27 2.55
C ASP A 235 -0.39 26.87 3.13
N LYS A 236 -0.16 25.58 3.30
CA LYS A 236 1.13 25.03 3.74
C LYS A 236 2.24 25.32 2.72
N LEU A 237 1.95 25.13 1.44
CA LEU A 237 2.89 25.42 0.35
C LEU A 237 3.22 26.90 0.26
N ALA A 238 2.24 27.79 0.45
CA ALA A 238 2.45 29.23 0.47
C ALA A 238 3.42 29.67 1.57
N SER A 239 3.35 29.06 2.75
CA SER A 239 4.32 29.31 3.83
C SER A 239 5.75 28.90 3.49
N GLU A 240 5.93 27.98 2.52
CA GLU A 240 7.20 27.53 1.97
C GLU A 240 7.62 28.28 0.69
N ARG A 241 6.91 29.36 0.33
CA ARG A 241 7.11 30.18 -0.89
C ARG A 241 6.87 29.37 -2.19
N ILE A 242 5.90 28.48 -2.15
CA ILE A 242 5.47 27.64 -3.27
C ILE A 242 4.01 27.98 -3.57
N PHE A 243 3.72 28.44 -4.79
CA PHE A 243 2.42 28.95 -5.20
C PHE A 243 1.89 28.22 -6.43
N GLU A 244 0.56 28.23 -6.59
CA GLU A 244 -0.09 27.68 -7.78
C GLU A 244 0.30 28.46 -9.03
N VAL A 245 0.52 27.74 -10.13
CA VAL A 245 0.72 28.31 -11.48
C VAL A 245 -0.65 28.32 -12.17
N PRO A 246 -1.31 29.49 -12.29
CA PRO A 246 -2.74 29.55 -12.66
C PRO A 246 -3.07 29.00 -14.06
N ASP A 247 -2.17 29.19 -15.03
CA ASP A 247 -2.39 28.81 -16.43
C ASP A 247 -2.00 27.34 -16.72
N ALA A 248 -1.58 26.60 -15.70
CA ALA A 248 -1.23 25.21 -15.87
C ALA A 248 -2.48 24.32 -15.95
N PRO A 249 -2.46 23.26 -16.77
CA PRO A 249 -3.56 22.29 -16.83
C PRO A 249 -3.84 21.68 -15.46
N SER A 250 -5.11 21.59 -15.10
CA SER A 250 -5.54 20.97 -13.84
C SER A 250 -5.83 19.48 -14.02
N PHE A 251 -5.55 18.69 -12.99
CA PHE A 251 -5.90 17.28 -12.95
C PHE A 251 -6.77 16.99 -11.74
N ASN A 252 -7.90 16.34 -12.00
CA ASN A 252 -8.80 15.86 -10.95
C ASN A 252 -9.00 14.35 -11.12
N ALA A 253 -9.00 13.63 -10.01
CA ALA A 253 -9.24 12.20 -9.98
C ALA A 253 -10.25 11.84 -8.87
N PRO A 254 -11.14 10.86 -9.09
CA PRO A 254 -11.99 10.38 -8.02
C PRO A 254 -11.13 9.78 -6.91
N LEU A 255 -11.52 10.03 -5.68
CA LEU A 255 -11.04 9.28 -4.52
C LEU A 255 -11.98 8.10 -4.28
N VAL A 256 -11.45 6.90 -4.36
CA VAL A 256 -12.23 5.67 -4.33
C VAL A 256 -11.88 4.85 -3.09
N LEU A 257 -12.91 4.49 -2.32
CA LEU A 257 -12.79 3.52 -1.24
C LEU A 257 -12.99 2.11 -1.82
N LEU A 258 -11.96 1.30 -1.72
CA LEU A 258 -11.94 -0.11 -2.13
C LEU A 258 -12.15 -1.01 -0.92
N THR A 259 -13.04 -1.98 -1.02
CA THR A 259 -13.30 -2.97 0.02
C THR A 259 -13.55 -4.35 -0.56
N PRO A 260 -13.22 -5.45 0.13
CA PRO A 260 -13.70 -6.76 -0.25
C PRO A 260 -15.24 -6.81 -0.20
N ASN A 261 -15.88 -7.43 -1.20
CA ASN A 261 -17.35 -7.48 -1.30
C ASN A 261 -18.03 -8.01 -0.03
N GLN A 262 -17.38 -8.91 0.70
CA GLN A 262 -17.93 -9.53 1.91
C GLN A 262 -17.93 -8.59 3.12
N THR A 263 -17.07 -7.56 3.13
CA THR A 263 -16.91 -6.62 4.26
C THR A 263 -17.52 -5.26 4.02
N LYS A 264 -17.92 -4.93 2.78
CA LYS A 264 -18.45 -3.61 2.41
C LYS A 264 -19.63 -3.10 3.24
N SER A 265 -20.39 -4.01 3.85
CA SER A 265 -21.58 -3.68 4.62
C SER A 265 -21.37 -3.73 6.14
N THR A 266 -20.14 -3.93 6.60
CA THR A 266 -19.84 -3.91 8.06
C THR A 266 -20.04 -2.50 8.62
N PRO A 267 -20.45 -2.36 9.90
CA PRO A 267 -20.65 -1.04 10.52
C PRO A 267 -19.40 -0.15 10.41
N LEU A 268 -18.22 -0.73 10.62
CA LEU A 268 -16.94 0.00 10.53
C LEU A 268 -16.67 0.55 9.12
N ILE A 269 -16.93 -0.24 8.07
CA ILE A 269 -16.74 0.22 6.69
C ILE A 269 -17.79 1.27 6.30
N LYS A 270 -18.99 1.19 6.84
CA LYS A 270 -20.01 2.24 6.66
C LYS A 270 -19.60 3.54 7.33
N ALA A 271 -19.11 3.48 8.57
CA ALA A 271 -18.59 4.66 9.29
C ALA A 271 -17.40 5.27 8.53
N LEU A 272 -16.45 4.45 8.05
CA LEU A 272 -15.34 4.91 7.21
C LEU A 272 -15.84 5.59 5.94
N SER A 273 -16.79 5.00 5.23
CA SER A 273 -17.37 5.58 4.01
C SER A 273 -18.08 6.92 4.28
N GLN A 274 -18.79 7.03 5.39
CA GLN A 274 -19.45 8.27 5.81
C GLN A 274 -18.44 9.36 6.20
N ALA A 275 -17.42 9.01 6.99
CA ALA A 275 -16.39 9.97 7.41
C ALA A 275 -15.58 10.50 6.21
N LEU A 276 -15.40 9.68 5.17
CA LEU A 276 -14.71 10.05 3.94
C LEU A 276 -15.63 10.66 2.88
N ALA A 277 -16.94 10.75 3.12
CA ALA A 277 -17.86 11.32 2.14
C ALA A 277 -17.49 12.78 1.82
N ASP A 278 -17.52 13.12 0.52
CA ASP A 278 -17.24 14.45 -0.03
C ASP A 278 -15.85 15.03 0.32
N VAL A 279 -14.86 14.15 0.56
CA VAL A 279 -13.48 14.58 0.77
C VAL A 279 -12.93 15.20 -0.50
N GLN A 280 -12.36 16.40 -0.37
CA GLN A 280 -11.66 17.10 -1.45
C GLN A 280 -10.19 17.29 -1.06
N LEU A 281 -9.32 16.52 -1.69
CA LEU A 281 -7.87 16.53 -1.50
C LEU A 281 -7.17 17.36 -2.57
#